data_fcd95900cd88541a2a3ed74234931bdf
#
_entry.id   fcd95900cd88541a2a3ed74234931bdf
#
_cell.length_a   1.000
_cell.length_b   1.000
_cell.length_c   1.000
_cell.angle_alpha   90.00
_cell.angle_beta   90.00
_cell.angle_gamma   90.00
#
_symmetry.space_group_name_H-M   'P 1'
#
loop_
_entity.id
_entity.type
_entity.pdbx_description
1 polymer ?
#
loop_
_entity_poly.entity_id
_entity_poly.type
_entity_poly.pdbx_seq_one_letter_code
_entity_poly.pdbx_strand_id
1 'polypeptide(L)'
;MAEITVETRVSAPRQSLVTLTHVLYAMHAFSALMGLLTPAFIVTSFLAGWPSIIAVIVNLIKRDDVRGTYLESHFSWQLRTFGYALLWLVVMFLVLVTLGIPLTLVTLFVGLPIAVVFAIGLGIWVLYRIARGWLALIEGKPIRVPS
;
A
#
# COMPACT_ATOMS: atom_id res chain seq x y z
N MET A 1 -42.26 23.09 2.88
CA MET A 1 -40.84 23.09 2.62
C MET A 1 -40.44 21.66 2.30
N ALA A 2 -40.22 21.34 1.02
CA ALA A 2 -39.80 19.99 0.63
C ALA A 2 -38.28 19.92 0.82
N GLU A 3 -37.83 19.06 1.76
CA GLU A 3 -36.43 18.70 1.91
C GLU A 3 -35.98 17.93 0.67
N ILE A 4 -35.20 18.58 -0.17
CA ILE A 4 -34.53 17.93 -1.30
C ILE A 4 -33.37 17.13 -0.72
N THR A 5 -33.60 15.89 -0.36
CA THR A 5 -32.54 14.91 -0.13
C THR A 5 -31.83 14.65 -1.45
N VAL A 6 -30.68 15.33 -1.65
CA VAL A 6 -29.76 15.01 -2.74
C VAL A 6 -29.12 13.66 -2.40
N GLU A 7 -29.78 12.56 -2.76
CA GLU A 7 -29.14 11.26 -2.82
C GLU A 7 -28.00 11.37 -3.86
N THR A 8 -26.77 11.48 -3.35
CA THR A 8 -25.57 11.34 -4.16
C THR A 8 -25.56 9.89 -4.71
N ARG A 9 -26.18 9.66 -5.86
CA ARG A 9 -26.14 8.36 -6.53
C ARG A 9 -24.70 8.07 -6.90
N VAL A 10 -24.05 7.23 -6.08
CA VAL A 10 -22.75 6.65 -6.43
C VAL A 10 -23.00 5.82 -7.71
N SER A 11 -22.44 6.27 -8.81
CA SER A 11 -22.61 5.57 -10.10
C SER A 11 -21.91 4.22 -10.06
N ALA A 12 -22.53 3.21 -10.69
CA ALA A 12 -21.92 1.90 -10.81
C ALA A 12 -20.65 2.00 -11.70
N PRO A 13 -19.49 1.53 -11.23
CA PRO A 13 -18.27 1.61 -12.02
C PRO A 13 -18.31 0.65 -13.20
N ARG A 14 -17.56 0.97 -14.26
CA ARG A 14 -17.36 0.04 -15.38
C ARG A 14 -16.68 -1.24 -14.89
N GLN A 15 -17.14 -2.40 -15.35
CA GLN A 15 -16.58 -3.70 -14.95
C GLN A 15 -15.06 -3.80 -15.21
N SER A 16 -14.56 -3.16 -16.26
CA SER A 16 -13.12 -3.10 -16.56
C SER A 16 -12.32 -2.39 -15.46
N LEU A 17 -12.88 -1.35 -14.84
CA LEU A 17 -12.25 -0.64 -13.73
C LEU A 17 -12.27 -1.46 -12.43
N VAL A 18 -13.32 -2.26 -12.21
CA VAL A 18 -13.38 -3.20 -11.08
C VAL A 18 -12.28 -4.25 -11.23
N THR A 19 -12.18 -4.87 -12.41
CA THR A 19 -11.13 -5.85 -12.71
C THR A 19 -9.73 -5.23 -12.57
N LEU A 20 -9.52 -4.03 -13.10
CA LEU A 20 -8.26 -3.30 -12.94
C LEU A 20 -7.92 -3.12 -11.45
N THR A 21 -8.88 -2.71 -10.63
CA THR A 21 -8.66 -2.49 -9.19
C THR A 21 -8.24 -3.79 -8.49
N HIS A 22 -8.83 -4.94 -8.85
CA HIS A 22 -8.38 -6.25 -8.34
C HIS A 22 -6.92 -6.55 -8.73
N VAL A 23 -6.53 -6.27 -9.98
CA VAL A 23 -5.15 -6.45 -10.44
C VAL A 23 -4.19 -5.55 -9.65
N LEU A 24 -4.55 -4.29 -9.41
CA LEU A 24 -3.73 -3.37 -8.61
C LEU A 24 -3.53 -3.88 -7.18
N TYR A 25 -4.59 -4.40 -6.53
CA TYR A 25 -4.46 -5.04 -5.22
C TYR A 25 -3.55 -6.27 -5.25
N ALA A 26 -3.67 -7.12 -6.27
CA ALA A 26 -2.82 -8.29 -6.44
C ALA A 26 -1.35 -7.91 -6.61
N MET A 27 -1.04 -6.86 -7.38
CA MET A 27 0.32 -6.36 -7.58
C MET A 27 0.92 -5.82 -6.27
N HIS A 28 0.15 -5.07 -5.48
CA HIS A 28 0.59 -4.60 -4.17
C HIS A 28 0.78 -5.76 -3.18
N ALA A 29 -0.14 -6.75 -3.16
CA ALA A 29 -0.03 -7.93 -2.30
C ALA A 29 1.20 -8.76 -2.66
N PHE A 30 1.45 -8.99 -3.95
CA PHE A 30 2.63 -9.70 -4.43
C PHE A 30 3.92 -9.00 -4.00
N SER A 31 4.03 -7.68 -4.20
CA SER A 31 5.21 -6.91 -3.79
C SER A 31 5.45 -6.98 -2.28
N ALA A 32 4.38 -6.80 -1.47
CA ALA A 32 4.49 -6.85 -0.02
C ALA A 32 4.89 -8.25 0.48
N LEU A 33 4.33 -9.30 -0.12
CA LEU A 33 4.65 -10.69 0.22
C LEU A 33 6.10 -11.02 -0.15
N MET A 34 6.54 -10.65 -1.35
CA MET A 34 7.92 -10.87 -1.78
C MET A 34 8.91 -10.11 -0.89
N GLY A 35 8.61 -8.85 -0.55
CA GLY A 35 9.45 -8.07 0.38
C GLY A 35 9.53 -8.69 1.77
N LEU A 36 8.46 -9.35 2.25
CA LEU A 36 8.44 -10.03 3.54
C LEU A 36 9.21 -11.35 3.53
N LEU A 37 9.13 -12.10 2.42
CA LEU A 37 9.78 -13.43 2.29
C LEU A 37 11.27 -13.33 1.94
N THR A 38 11.74 -12.21 1.40
CA THR A 38 13.11 -12.05 0.91
C THR A 38 13.88 -10.88 1.52
N PRO A 39 13.82 -10.66 2.85
CA PRO A 39 14.49 -9.50 3.47
C PRO A 39 16.02 -9.53 3.35
N ALA A 40 16.62 -10.69 3.06
CA ALA A 40 18.06 -10.87 2.99
C ALA A 40 18.67 -10.57 1.61
N PHE A 41 17.86 -10.41 0.56
CA PHE A 41 18.34 -10.21 -0.80
C PHE A 41 17.95 -8.83 -1.34
N ILE A 42 18.86 -7.87 -1.26
CA ILE A 42 18.67 -6.47 -1.72
C ILE A 42 18.21 -6.43 -3.19
N VAL A 43 18.79 -7.24 -4.07
CA VAL A 43 18.42 -7.29 -5.50
C VAL A 43 17.01 -7.80 -5.70
N THR A 44 16.61 -8.85 -4.98
CA THR A 44 15.26 -9.42 -5.07
C THR A 44 14.22 -8.46 -4.51
N SER A 45 14.55 -7.75 -3.42
CA SER A 45 13.67 -6.72 -2.85
C SER A 45 13.43 -5.55 -3.82
N PHE A 46 14.45 -5.16 -4.59
CA PHE A 46 14.31 -4.14 -5.63
C PHE A 46 13.37 -4.62 -6.75
N LEU A 47 13.55 -5.82 -7.27
CA LEU A 47 12.68 -6.41 -8.29
C LEU A 47 11.25 -6.63 -7.78
N ALA A 48 11.08 -7.01 -6.51
CA ALA A 48 9.78 -7.20 -5.88
C ALA A 48 8.98 -5.89 -5.71
N GLY A 49 9.65 -4.73 -5.65
CA GLY A 49 9.01 -3.41 -5.54
C GLY A 49 8.33 -2.93 -6.83
N TRP A 50 8.81 -3.36 -8.00
CA TRP A 50 8.32 -2.88 -9.29
C TRP A 50 6.81 -3.05 -9.51
N PRO A 51 6.17 -4.19 -9.18
CA PRO A 51 4.72 -4.32 -9.35
C PRO A 51 3.92 -3.26 -8.58
N SER A 52 4.32 -2.93 -7.35
CA SER A 52 3.69 -1.86 -6.58
C SER A 52 3.89 -0.48 -7.20
N ILE A 53 5.06 -0.19 -7.75
CA ILE A 53 5.34 1.08 -8.42
C ILE A 53 4.47 1.21 -9.66
N ILE A 54 4.39 0.17 -10.49
CA ILE A 54 3.51 0.14 -11.67
C ILE A 54 2.04 0.33 -11.23
N ALA A 55 1.61 -0.37 -10.18
CA ALA A 55 0.26 -0.23 -9.65
C ALA A 55 -0.06 1.21 -9.22
N VAL A 56 0.89 1.91 -8.57
CA VAL A 56 0.73 3.32 -8.20
C VAL A 56 0.62 4.22 -9.43
N ILE A 57 1.47 4.01 -10.44
CA ILE A 57 1.42 4.79 -11.68
C ILE A 57 0.05 4.61 -12.37
N VAL A 58 -0.41 3.37 -12.53
CA VAL A 58 -1.73 3.07 -13.11
C VAL A 58 -2.84 3.70 -12.28
N ASN A 59 -2.74 3.64 -10.94
CA ASN A 59 -3.68 4.25 -10.02
C ASN A 59 -3.79 5.77 -10.23
N LEU A 60 -2.66 6.45 -10.41
CA LEU A 60 -2.62 7.89 -10.67
C LEU A 60 -3.23 8.24 -12.03
N ILE A 61 -2.87 7.49 -13.09
CA ILE A 61 -3.37 7.72 -14.46
C ILE A 61 -4.88 7.50 -14.53
N LYS A 62 -5.40 6.49 -13.82
CA LYS A 62 -6.81 6.08 -13.87
C LYS A 62 -7.67 6.73 -12.78
N ARG A 63 -7.13 7.64 -11.99
CA ARG A 63 -7.82 8.26 -10.86
C ARG A 63 -9.11 8.99 -11.28
N ASP A 64 -9.08 9.67 -12.42
CA ASP A 64 -10.23 10.42 -12.90
C ASP A 64 -11.36 9.52 -13.43
N ASP A 65 -11.00 8.36 -13.96
CA ASP A 65 -11.96 7.39 -14.50
C ASP A 65 -12.85 6.75 -13.41
N VAL A 66 -12.42 6.78 -12.15
CA VAL A 66 -13.13 6.17 -11.01
C VAL A 66 -13.88 7.18 -10.15
N ARG A 67 -13.78 8.48 -10.46
CA ARG A 67 -14.45 9.54 -9.68
C ARG A 67 -15.97 9.32 -9.62
N GLY A 68 -16.56 9.57 -8.45
CA GLY A 68 -17.99 9.41 -8.21
C GLY A 68 -18.45 7.95 -8.13
N THR A 69 -17.53 6.98 -8.15
CA THR A 69 -17.82 5.57 -7.91
C THR A 69 -17.22 5.12 -6.57
N TYR A 70 -17.65 3.96 -6.04
CA TYR A 70 -17.03 3.41 -4.82
C TYR A 70 -15.54 3.07 -5.00
N LEU A 71 -15.06 2.88 -6.24
CA LEU A 71 -13.66 2.62 -6.54
C LEU A 71 -12.74 3.80 -6.22
N GLU A 72 -13.24 5.02 -6.19
CA GLU A 72 -12.46 6.21 -5.80
C GLU A 72 -11.84 6.05 -4.40
N SER A 73 -12.61 5.50 -3.47
CA SER A 73 -12.12 5.21 -2.12
C SER A 73 -11.03 4.15 -2.09
N HIS A 74 -11.12 3.13 -2.97
CA HIS A 74 -10.10 2.08 -3.10
C HIS A 74 -8.79 2.62 -3.68
N PHE A 75 -8.87 3.47 -4.69
CA PHE A 75 -7.70 4.14 -5.27
C PHE A 75 -6.99 5.02 -4.24
N SER A 76 -7.74 5.83 -3.51
CA SER A 76 -7.20 6.67 -2.42
C SER A 76 -6.59 5.82 -1.30
N TRP A 77 -7.19 4.68 -0.95
CA TRP A 77 -6.68 3.76 0.06
C TRP A 77 -5.34 3.14 -0.35
N GLN A 78 -5.23 2.66 -1.61
CA GLN A 78 -4.00 2.08 -2.15
C GLN A 78 -2.86 3.11 -2.18
N LEU A 79 -3.12 4.32 -2.68
CA LEU A 79 -2.13 5.40 -2.74
C LEU A 79 -1.65 5.81 -1.33
N ARG A 80 -2.57 5.94 -0.37
CA ARG A 80 -2.20 6.25 1.03
C ARG A 80 -1.41 5.10 1.66
N THR A 81 -1.78 3.86 1.40
CA THR A 81 -1.05 2.69 1.92
C THR A 81 0.38 2.68 1.39
N PHE A 82 0.56 2.89 0.08
CA PHE A 82 1.88 2.98 -0.53
C PHE A 82 2.67 4.19 0.00
N GLY A 83 2.04 5.36 0.11
CA GLY A 83 2.68 6.57 0.62
C GLY A 83 3.17 6.42 2.05
N TYR A 84 2.36 5.82 2.94
CA TYR A 84 2.79 5.54 4.31
C TYR A 84 3.89 4.48 4.36
N ALA A 85 3.80 3.42 3.54
CA ALA A 85 4.85 2.40 3.47
C ALA A 85 6.18 3.03 3.01
N LEU A 86 6.15 3.87 1.98
CA LEU A 86 7.33 4.58 1.49
C LEU A 86 7.90 5.53 2.56
N LEU A 87 7.03 6.29 3.23
CA LEU A 87 7.46 7.17 4.33
C LEU A 87 8.20 6.39 5.42
N TRP A 88 7.62 5.28 5.87
CA TRP A 88 8.24 4.44 6.90
C TRP A 88 9.53 3.78 6.42
N LEU A 89 9.64 3.39 5.15
CA LEU A 89 10.89 2.89 4.58
C LEU A 89 11.99 3.96 4.57
N VAL A 90 11.64 5.20 4.23
CA VAL A 90 12.60 6.33 4.28
C VAL A 90 13.03 6.60 5.72
N VAL A 91 12.10 6.65 6.67
CA VAL A 91 12.42 6.82 8.10
C VAL A 91 13.33 5.69 8.58
N MET A 92 12.99 4.45 8.27
CA MET A 92 13.80 3.28 8.63
C MET A 92 15.22 3.38 8.04
N PHE A 93 15.34 3.77 6.76
CA PHE A 93 16.63 3.96 6.09
C PHE A 93 17.47 5.03 6.79
N LEU A 94 16.89 6.19 7.11
CA LEU A 94 17.59 7.26 7.83
C LEU A 94 18.04 6.81 9.21
N VAL A 95 17.18 6.13 9.97
CA VAL A 95 17.54 5.59 11.30
C VAL A 95 18.64 4.54 11.18
N LEU A 96 18.57 3.66 10.18
CA LEU A 96 19.60 2.64 9.95
C LEU A 96 20.95 3.27 9.64
N VAL A 97 21.00 4.29 8.77
CA VAL A 97 22.25 4.97 8.38
C VAL A 97 22.82 5.77 9.54
N THR A 98 21.96 6.49 10.29
CA THR A 98 22.42 7.40 11.34
C THR A 98 22.75 6.71 12.67
N LEU A 99 21.98 5.68 13.04
CA LEU A 99 22.10 4.99 14.32
C LEU A 99 22.45 3.51 14.17
N GLY A 100 21.79 2.80 13.25
CA GLY A 100 21.92 1.35 13.12
C GLY A 100 23.30 0.90 12.67
N ILE A 101 23.90 1.55 11.68
CA ILE A 101 25.25 1.22 11.20
C ILE A 101 26.30 1.56 12.28
N PRO A 102 26.34 2.77 12.86
CA PRO A 102 27.27 3.07 13.95
C PRO A 102 27.09 2.14 15.15
N LEU A 103 25.84 1.87 15.55
CA LEU A 103 25.55 0.97 16.66
C LEU A 103 25.99 -0.47 16.37
N THR A 104 25.80 -0.96 15.16
CA THR A 104 26.24 -2.29 14.72
C THR A 104 27.76 -2.40 14.73
N LEU A 105 28.48 -1.34 14.33
CA LEU A 105 29.94 -1.30 14.35
C LEU A 105 30.48 -1.32 15.78
N VAL A 106 29.84 -0.62 16.72
CA VAL A 106 30.26 -0.53 18.13
C VAL A 106 29.87 -1.78 18.93
N THR A 107 28.68 -2.33 18.70
CA THR A 107 28.12 -3.46 19.48
C THR A 107 28.17 -4.81 18.77
N LEU A 108 28.64 -4.85 17.53
CA LEU A 108 28.75 -5.99 16.61
C LEU A 108 27.45 -6.66 16.18
N PHE A 109 26.27 -6.41 16.81
CA PHE A 109 25.06 -7.18 16.43
C PHE A 109 23.69 -6.53 16.69
N VAL A 110 23.55 -5.33 17.26
CA VAL A 110 22.25 -4.83 17.75
C VAL A 110 21.43 -4.09 16.68
N GLY A 111 22.05 -3.30 15.82
CA GLY A 111 21.32 -2.44 14.87
C GLY A 111 20.59 -3.20 13.77
N LEU A 112 21.20 -4.26 13.22
CA LEU A 112 20.64 -5.03 12.12
C LEU A 112 19.38 -5.83 12.51
N PRO A 113 19.36 -6.58 13.63
CA PRO A 113 18.14 -7.25 14.09
C PRO A 113 16.95 -6.32 14.31
N ILE A 114 17.19 -5.12 14.87
CA ILE A 114 16.12 -4.12 15.06
C ILE A 114 15.53 -3.69 13.71
N ALA A 115 16.35 -3.42 12.70
CA ALA A 115 15.88 -3.06 11.37
C ALA A 115 15.07 -4.19 10.73
N VAL A 116 15.48 -5.45 10.89
CA VAL A 116 14.74 -6.63 10.39
C VAL A 116 13.38 -6.76 11.06
N VAL A 117 13.28 -6.64 12.38
CA VAL A 117 12.02 -6.70 13.11
C VAL A 117 11.08 -5.58 12.65
N PHE A 118 11.59 -4.36 12.48
CA PHE A 118 10.80 -3.25 11.98
C PHE A 118 10.29 -3.48 10.55
N ALA A 119 11.15 -4.00 9.66
CA ALA A 119 10.78 -4.31 8.28
C ALA A 119 9.68 -5.39 8.20
N ILE A 120 9.77 -6.43 9.04
CA ILE A 120 8.73 -7.46 9.16
C ILE A 120 7.41 -6.84 9.64
N GLY A 121 7.44 -6.03 10.70
CA GLY A 121 6.26 -5.34 11.23
C GLY A 121 5.59 -4.44 10.18
N LEU A 122 6.38 -3.68 9.42
CA LEU A 122 5.89 -2.85 8.32
C LEU A 122 5.26 -3.71 7.21
N GLY A 123 5.90 -4.80 6.82
CA GLY A 123 5.39 -5.72 5.80
C GLY A 123 4.04 -6.34 6.20
N ILE A 124 3.91 -6.80 7.43
CA ILE A 124 2.66 -7.33 7.99
C ILE A 124 1.57 -6.24 7.99
N TRP A 125 1.90 -5.03 8.41
CA TRP A 125 0.96 -3.91 8.41
C TRP A 125 0.47 -3.55 7.00
N VAL A 126 1.37 -3.52 6.01
CA VAL A 126 1.02 -3.28 4.60
C VAL A 126 0.09 -4.38 4.08
N LEU A 127 0.43 -5.67 4.32
CA LEU A 127 -0.41 -6.80 3.92
C LEU A 127 -1.80 -6.73 4.54
N TYR A 128 -1.89 -6.39 5.83
CA TYR A 128 -3.18 -6.20 6.51
C TYR A 128 -4.02 -5.11 5.81
N ARG A 129 -3.41 -3.97 5.48
CA ARG A 129 -4.12 -2.87 4.79
C ARG A 129 -4.58 -3.28 3.39
N ILE A 130 -3.74 -4.01 2.64
CA ILE A 130 -4.08 -4.53 1.31
C ILE A 130 -5.24 -5.51 1.42
N ALA A 131 -5.16 -6.49 2.32
CA ALA A 131 -6.19 -7.50 2.52
C ALA A 131 -7.53 -6.85 2.90
N ARG A 132 -7.53 -5.91 3.84
CA ARG A 132 -8.74 -5.17 4.25
C ARG A 132 -9.38 -4.42 3.07
N GLY A 133 -8.55 -3.76 2.27
CA GLY A 133 -9.02 -3.05 1.09
C GLY A 133 -9.58 -3.98 0.03
N TRP A 134 -8.90 -5.08 -0.22
CA TRP A 134 -9.32 -6.06 -1.22
C TRP A 134 -10.61 -6.79 -0.84
N LEU A 135 -10.78 -7.13 0.43
CA LEU A 135 -12.03 -7.72 0.93
C LEU A 135 -13.22 -6.77 0.74
N ALA A 136 -13.07 -5.48 1.05
CA ALA A 136 -14.11 -4.48 0.81
C ALA A 136 -14.44 -4.35 -0.70
N LEU A 137 -13.42 -4.47 -1.59
CA LEU A 137 -13.63 -4.47 -3.04
C LEU A 137 -14.44 -5.68 -3.51
N ILE A 138 -14.15 -6.88 -2.98
CA ILE A 138 -14.90 -8.10 -3.28
C ILE A 138 -16.38 -7.96 -2.90
N GLU A 139 -16.65 -7.26 -1.77
CA GLU A 139 -18.02 -6.97 -1.32
C GLU A 139 -18.68 -5.80 -2.09
N GLY A 140 -17.98 -5.16 -3.02
CA GLY A 140 -18.49 -3.99 -3.76
C GLY A 140 -18.72 -2.76 -2.89
N LYS A 141 -18.06 -2.67 -1.72
CA LYS A 141 -18.26 -1.60 -0.74
C LYS A 141 -17.13 -0.58 -0.78
N PRO A 142 -17.42 0.72 -0.56
CA PRO A 142 -16.39 1.73 -0.40
C PRO A 142 -15.60 1.51 0.90
N ILE A 143 -14.31 1.89 0.89
CA ILE A 143 -13.50 1.90 2.11
C ILE A 143 -13.63 3.27 2.77
N ARG A 144 -13.90 3.28 4.08
CA ARG A 144 -13.81 4.51 4.86
C ARG A 144 -12.32 4.90 4.98
N VAL A 145 -11.96 5.97 4.32
CA VAL A 145 -10.63 6.58 4.44
C VAL A 145 -10.75 7.60 5.57
N PRO A 146 -10.01 7.46 6.68
CA PRO A 146 -9.97 8.49 7.71
C PRO A 146 -9.51 9.80 7.09
N SER A 147 -10.25 10.86 7.38
CA SER A 147 -9.94 12.24 6.98
C SER A 147 -8.62 12.71 7.59
#